data_4d69e65836b05851f52749967b929d0c
#
_entry.id   4d69e65836b05851f52749967b929d0c
#
_cell.length_a   1.000
_cell.length_b   1.000
_cell.length_c   1.000
_cell.angle_alpha   90.00
_cell.angle_beta   90.00
_cell.angle_gamma   90.00
#
_symmetry.space_group_name_H-M   'P 1'
#
loop_
_entity.id
_entity.type
_entity.pdbx_description
1 polymer ?
#
loop_
_entity_poly.entity_id
_entity_poly.type
_entity_poly.pdbx_seq_one_letter_code
_entity_poly.pdbx_strand_id
1 'polypeptide(L)'
;MVRGKQLVFSLLLPPLALGDGGGAYFPDLTAEEKSPYTAWLSEASGRYARHGFLPSSGSDDGSDGAAIFWTIDEDGSGDGNGTASFAVAVRAEGWVGFGLSEAGGMRGSDVAIYESSTGVLTDAHVVDELAAPVADDCQSWDLADAAVDGDGWLIVEMTRALDTYDSQDHPIRDDVGATVPPTRLIAAWGDGDSVAFHGTNRARGAYSLHSDSVLPEYDLLLKRLEEESDGYFEIREDEHEVKAEDTEYHDVCKTADELGVEIPEGNDGITMIGYVPVIDEDTRRFVHHFVVTSTEDCSDGGDFDALGDTTLSAWAPGDTGTMFPDNVGVQMFGRGKSAVNLNIHYDNPDLVQGKKDSSGMRYYYVFNKREHNAGILQIGDPLVMTPGAISPGLTSYSYSCPGSCTEEVLDTPVTILVESLHMHTTGVRMTNEVKRNGRRFHLATSEVYDFDQQGSFAVQQQPYDLMPGDSFKTTCYYRDGVRFGLSSQEEMCIAFVLYYPEKTISGFGNEIPWMCAYTKGNIQLPTRCAEELVSADIPDETGIGRTFGRPPSGQCGVPPPPAPPEVDDGELGVHLEFERAVFLSI
;
A
#
# COMPACT_ATOMS: atom_id res chain seq x y z
N MET A 1 28.19 -48.13 -18.50
CA MET A 1 26.72 -48.15 -18.52
C MET A 1 26.22 -48.40 -17.11
N VAL A 2 25.95 -47.34 -16.41
CA VAL A 2 25.15 -47.38 -15.17
C VAL A 2 24.30 -46.09 -15.23
N ARG A 3 23.00 -46.27 -15.38
CA ARG A 3 22.03 -45.16 -15.39
C ARG A 3 21.79 -44.75 -13.92
N GLY A 4 22.22 -43.54 -13.56
CA GLY A 4 21.78 -42.86 -12.36
C GLY A 4 20.33 -42.42 -12.47
N LYS A 5 19.49 -42.85 -11.54
CA LYS A 5 18.13 -42.35 -11.36
C LYS A 5 18.24 -41.03 -10.62
N GLN A 6 17.83 -39.94 -11.26
CA GLN A 6 17.47 -38.70 -10.60
C GLN A 6 16.21 -38.95 -9.75
N LEU A 7 16.34 -38.81 -8.44
CA LEU A 7 15.21 -38.67 -7.53
C LEU A 7 14.81 -37.18 -7.56
N VAL A 8 13.78 -36.89 -8.31
CA VAL A 8 13.04 -35.65 -8.19
C VAL A 8 12.23 -35.77 -6.90
N PHE A 9 12.65 -35.09 -5.83
CA PHE A 9 11.77 -34.83 -4.70
C PHE A 9 10.81 -33.73 -5.12
N SER A 10 9.68 -34.13 -5.67
CA SER A 10 8.49 -33.32 -5.79
C SER A 10 7.93 -33.19 -4.37
N LEU A 11 8.21 -32.10 -3.68
CA LEU A 11 7.39 -31.68 -2.55
C LEU A 11 6.04 -31.30 -3.15
N LEU A 12 5.14 -32.25 -3.15
CA LEU A 12 3.72 -32.04 -3.36
C LEU A 12 3.24 -31.19 -2.16
N LEU A 13 3.25 -29.89 -2.32
CA LEU A 13 2.25 -29.07 -1.63
C LEU A 13 0.89 -29.67 -2.04
N PRO A 14 -0.07 -29.85 -1.13
CA PRO A 14 -1.39 -30.28 -1.51
C PRO A 14 -1.87 -29.27 -2.58
N PRO A 15 -2.43 -29.74 -3.71
CA PRO A 15 -3.01 -28.81 -4.65
C PRO A 15 -4.05 -28.01 -3.89
N LEU A 16 -3.92 -26.69 -3.88
CA LEU A 16 -5.03 -25.80 -3.60
C LEU A 16 -6.17 -26.36 -4.47
N ALA A 17 -7.18 -26.91 -3.82
CA ALA A 17 -8.32 -27.47 -4.52
C ALA A 17 -9.01 -26.31 -5.22
N LEU A 18 -8.59 -26.04 -6.45
CA LEU A 18 -9.38 -25.32 -7.43
C LEU A 18 -10.61 -26.21 -7.66
N GLY A 19 -11.62 -25.99 -6.84
CA GLY A 19 -12.92 -26.60 -7.05
C GLY A 19 -13.45 -26.11 -8.39
N ASP A 20 -13.75 -27.02 -9.28
CA ASP A 20 -14.51 -26.75 -10.48
C ASP A 20 -15.78 -25.96 -10.12
N GLY A 21 -15.83 -24.69 -10.55
CA GLY A 21 -17.03 -23.84 -10.53
C GLY A 21 -17.35 -23.20 -9.17
N GLY A 22 -16.91 -21.95 -8.97
CA GLY A 22 -17.55 -21.00 -8.06
C GLY A 22 -17.51 -21.32 -6.56
N GLY A 23 -16.43 -21.91 -6.06
CA GLY A 23 -16.25 -22.11 -4.63
C GLY A 23 -15.66 -20.87 -3.97
N ALA A 24 -16.34 -20.36 -2.94
CA ALA A 24 -15.80 -19.30 -2.09
C ALA A 24 -14.45 -19.69 -1.52
N TYR A 25 -13.50 -18.74 -1.51
CA TYR A 25 -12.27 -18.87 -0.74
C TYR A 25 -12.62 -18.71 0.74
N PHE A 26 -12.78 -19.81 1.42
CA PHE A 26 -12.87 -19.84 2.87
C PHE A 26 -11.63 -20.52 3.42
N PRO A 27 -11.02 -20.01 4.49
CA PRO A 27 -10.02 -20.76 5.24
C PRO A 27 -10.61 -22.09 5.71
N ASP A 28 -9.77 -23.02 6.14
CA ASP A 28 -10.16 -24.38 6.52
C ASP A 28 -11.04 -24.44 7.79
N LEU A 29 -12.23 -23.86 7.71
CA LEU A 29 -13.27 -23.98 8.72
C LEU A 29 -13.73 -25.44 8.84
N THR A 30 -14.06 -25.87 10.03
CA THR A 30 -14.65 -27.19 10.27
C THR A 30 -16.00 -27.31 9.54
N ALA A 31 -16.46 -28.53 9.26
CA ALA A 31 -17.75 -28.73 8.60
C ALA A 31 -18.92 -28.16 9.43
N GLU A 32 -18.79 -28.08 10.75
CA GLU A 32 -19.79 -27.52 11.66
C GLU A 32 -19.79 -25.99 11.61
N GLU A 33 -18.63 -25.37 11.53
CA GLU A 33 -18.46 -23.91 11.39
C GLU A 33 -18.86 -23.40 10.00
N LYS A 34 -18.62 -24.19 8.94
CA LYS A 34 -19.00 -23.85 7.57
C LYS A 34 -20.51 -23.96 7.30
N SER A 35 -21.24 -24.76 8.09
CA SER A 35 -22.59 -25.18 7.73
C SER A 35 -23.60 -24.04 7.56
N PRO A 36 -23.81 -23.12 8.51
CA PRO A 36 -24.73 -22.00 8.34
C PRO A 36 -24.29 -21.03 7.24
N TYR A 37 -23.02 -20.79 7.16
CA TYR A 37 -22.38 -19.93 6.21
C TYR A 37 -22.47 -20.46 4.77
N THR A 38 -22.29 -21.78 4.60
CA THR A 38 -22.43 -22.44 3.30
C THR A 38 -23.88 -22.42 2.82
N ALA A 39 -24.85 -22.54 3.72
CA ALA A 39 -26.27 -22.44 3.38
C ALA A 39 -26.62 -21.03 2.88
N TRP A 40 -26.20 -20.00 3.61
CA TRP A 40 -26.43 -18.62 3.21
C TRP A 40 -25.62 -18.23 1.95
N LEU A 41 -24.39 -18.70 1.79
CA LEU A 41 -23.60 -18.55 0.57
C LEU A 41 -24.35 -19.10 -0.65
N SER A 42 -24.98 -20.28 -0.53
CA SER A 42 -25.76 -20.86 -1.61
C SER A 42 -26.99 -20.00 -1.97
N GLU A 43 -27.59 -19.33 -0.99
CA GLU A 43 -28.68 -18.39 -1.21
C GLU A 43 -28.17 -17.05 -1.79
N ALA A 44 -27.11 -16.51 -1.24
CA ALA A 44 -26.49 -15.25 -1.67
C ALA A 44 -25.90 -15.32 -3.07
N SER A 45 -25.33 -16.46 -3.47
CA SER A 45 -24.75 -16.64 -4.82
C SER A 45 -25.78 -16.48 -5.95
N GLY A 46 -27.07 -16.57 -5.63
CA GLY A 46 -28.16 -16.25 -6.57
C GLY A 46 -28.52 -14.76 -6.64
N ARG A 47 -28.03 -13.95 -5.69
CA ARG A 47 -28.33 -12.51 -5.57
C ARG A 47 -27.13 -11.61 -5.83
N TYR A 48 -25.93 -12.09 -5.53
CA TYR A 48 -24.67 -11.35 -5.69
C TYR A 48 -23.80 -12.00 -6.74
N ALA A 49 -23.16 -11.17 -7.56
CA ALA A 49 -22.30 -11.62 -8.64
C ALA A 49 -20.97 -12.21 -8.13
N ARG A 50 -20.48 -11.71 -6.98
CA ARG A 50 -19.16 -12.03 -6.43
C ARG A 50 -19.22 -12.20 -4.93
N HIS A 51 -18.20 -12.87 -4.39
CA HIS A 51 -18.04 -13.06 -2.96
C HIS A 51 -16.57 -13.21 -2.59
N GLY A 52 -16.24 -12.99 -1.33
CA GLY A 52 -14.91 -13.12 -0.77
C GLY A 52 -14.94 -13.27 0.74
N PHE A 53 -13.76 -13.39 1.33
CA PHE A 53 -13.59 -13.52 2.76
C PHE A 53 -12.51 -12.56 3.25
N LEU A 54 -12.80 -11.86 4.34
CA LEU A 54 -11.84 -11.02 5.05
C LEU A 54 -11.39 -11.78 6.30
N PRO A 55 -10.14 -12.27 6.36
CA PRO A 55 -9.66 -12.99 7.53
C PRO A 55 -9.51 -12.06 8.73
N SER A 56 -9.85 -12.57 9.92
CA SER A 56 -9.65 -11.84 11.17
C SER A 56 -8.16 -11.81 11.54
N SER A 57 -7.69 -10.66 11.97
CA SER A 57 -6.33 -10.49 12.49
C SER A 57 -6.11 -11.10 13.87
N GLY A 58 -7.14 -11.66 14.48
CA GLY A 58 -7.10 -12.27 15.82
C GLY A 58 -7.25 -13.79 15.84
N SER A 59 -7.38 -14.43 14.70
CA SER A 59 -7.53 -15.88 14.56
C SER A 59 -6.21 -16.50 14.14
N ASP A 60 -5.64 -17.36 14.97
CA ASP A 60 -4.37 -18.05 14.70
C ASP A 60 -4.41 -18.99 13.49
N ASP A 61 -5.63 -19.38 13.05
CA ASP A 61 -5.85 -20.30 11.93
C ASP A 61 -6.63 -19.66 10.77
N GLY A 62 -6.90 -18.36 10.84
CA GLY A 62 -7.66 -17.63 9.82
C GLY A 62 -9.13 -18.08 9.70
N SER A 63 -9.65 -18.86 10.66
CA SER A 63 -11.00 -19.44 10.61
C SER A 63 -12.08 -18.42 10.94
N ASP A 64 -11.75 -17.34 11.62
CA ASP A 64 -12.67 -16.26 11.97
C ASP A 64 -12.49 -15.07 11.04
N GLY A 65 -13.57 -14.37 10.74
CA GLY A 65 -13.53 -13.22 9.83
C GLY A 65 -14.91 -12.78 9.36
N ALA A 66 -14.93 -12.01 8.27
CA ALA A 66 -16.15 -11.56 7.63
C ALA A 66 -16.27 -12.10 6.21
N ALA A 67 -17.42 -12.71 5.87
CA ALA A 67 -17.71 -12.96 4.46
C ALA A 67 -18.34 -11.74 3.85
N ILE A 68 -17.95 -11.50 2.62
CA ILE A 68 -18.46 -10.40 1.83
C ILE A 68 -19.03 -10.93 0.52
N PHE A 69 -20.11 -10.32 0.08
CA PHE A 69 -20.76 -10.59 -1.20
C PHE A 69 -21.04 -9.25 -1.85
N TRP A 70 -20.82 -9.16 -3.17
CA TRP A 70 -21.05 -7.88 -3.83
C TRP A 70 -21.48 -8.02 -5.28
N THR A 71 -22.14 -6.97 -5.75
CA THR A 71 -22.45 -6.74 -7.16
C THR A 71 -22.16 -5.28 -7.46
N ILE A 72 -21.41 -5.01 -8.53
CA ILE A 72 -21.24 -3.69 -9.10
C ILE A 72 -22.16 -3.58 -10.32
N ASP A 73 -23.00 -2.56 -10.35
CA ASP A 73 -23.86 -2.21 -11.46
C ASP A 73 -23.44 -0.83 -11.99
N GLU A 74 -22.75 -0.83 -13.13
CA GLU A 74 -22.24 0.40 -13.77
C GLU A 74 -23.32 1.16 -14.52
N ASP A 75 -24.40 0.48 -14.94
CA ASP A 75 -25.49 1.06 -15.74
C ASP A 75 -26.64 1.65 -14.88
N GLY A 76 -26.38 1.82 -13.56
CA GLY A 76 -27.39 2.22 -12.58
C GLY A 76 -28.22 3.43 -13.00
N SER A 77 -29.50 3.31 -12.80
CA SER A 77 -30.60 4.30 -12.73
C SER A 77 -30.63 5.53 -13.68
N GLY A 78 -29.71 5.68 -14.61
CA GLY A 78 -29.80 6.74 -15.67
C GLY A 78 -29.19 8.08 -15.32
N ASP A 79 -28.53 8.24 -14.18
CA ASP A 79 -27.75 9.41 -13.81
C ASP A 79 -26.25 9.29 -14.17
N GLY A 80 -25.83 8.09 -14.66
CA GLY A 80 -24.45 7.82 -15.07
C GLY A 80 -23.52 7.44 -13.92
N ASN A 81 -24.06 7.30 -12.70
CA ASN A 81 -23.32 6.88 -11.53
C ASN A 81 -23.85 5.51 -11.09
N GLY A 82 -23.06 4.45 -11.30
CA GLY A 82 -23.42 3.09 -10.96
C GLY A 82 -23.64 2.87 -9.46
N THR A 83 -24.04 1.66 -9.09
CA THR A 83 -24.27 1.27 -7.70
C THR A 83 -23.45 0.06 -7.30
N ALA A 84 -23.04 0.00 -6.04
CA ALA A 84 -22.49 -1.16 -5.39
C ALA A 84 -23.48 -1.71 -4.36
N SER A 85 -23.74 -3.01 -4.44
CA SER A 85 -24.53 -3.74 -3.45
C SER A 85 -23.61 -4.70 -2.71
N PHE A 86 -23.64 -4.66 -1.38
CA PHE A 86 -22.85 -5.52 -0.52
C PHE A 86 -23.73 -6.29 0.45
N ALA A 87 -23.30 -7.50 0.81
CA ALA A 87 -23.74 -8.18 2.00
C ALA A 87 -22.52 -8.61 2.81
N VAL A 88 -22.58 -8.42 4.11
CA VAL A 88 -21.52 -8.75 5.05
C VAL A 88 -22.08 -9.69 6.09
N ALA A 89 -21.42 -10.82 6.31
CA ALA A 89 -21.79 -11.80 7.31
C ALA A 89 -20.66 -12.00 8.31
N VAL A 90 -20.95 -11.82 9.59
CA VAL A 90 -19.99 -11.96 10.71
C VAL A 90 -20.62 -12.78 11.82
N ARG A 91 -19.80 -13.43 12.65
CA ARG A 91 -20.29 -14.17 13.81
C ARG A 91 -20.43 -13.23 15.01
N ALA A 92 -21.57 -12.55 15.07
CA ALA A 92 -21.95 -11.63 16.12
C ALA A 92 -23.47 -11.46 16.16
N GLU A 93 -24.01 -10.96 17.28
CA GLU A 93 -25.44 -10.68 17.42
C GLU A 93 -25.75 -9.17 17.55
N GLY A 94 -24.76 -8.35 17.88
CA GLY A 94 -24.95 -6.95 18.25
C GLY A 94 -24.79 -5.96 17.12
N TRP A 95 -23.59 -5.82 16.58
CA TRP A 95 -23.31 -4.83 15.54
C TRP A 95 -22.20 -5.30 14.57
N VAL A 96 -22.20 -4.73 13.38
CA VAL A 96 -21.13 -4.86 12.38
C VAL A 96 -20.88 -3.53 11.72
N GLY A 97 -19.59 -3.19 11.57
CA GLY A 97 -19.09 -2.13 10.70
C GLY A 97 -18.40 -2.77 9.49
N PHE A 98 -18.66 -2.23 8.31
CA PHE A 98 -18.02 -2.62 7.05
C PHE A 98 -17.68 -1.39 6.25
N GLY A 99 -16.56 -1.36 5.58
CA GLY A 99 -16.23 -0.17 4.80
C GLY A 99 -15.00 -0.28 3.93
N LEU A 100 -14.71 0.85 3.32
CA LEU A 100 -13.62 1.12 2.40
C LEU A 100 -12.49 1.84 3.15
N SER A 101 -11.26 1.47 2.88
CA SER A 101 -10.11 2.10 3.53
C SER A 101 -9.04 2.46 2.51
N GLU A 102 -8.51 3.68 2.58
CA GLU A 102 -7.41 4.10 1.70
C GLU A 102 -6.15 3.26 1.95
N ALA A 103 -5.75 3.13 3.21
CA ALA A 103 -4.52 2.42 3.60
C ALA A 103 -4.75 0.94 3.98
N GLY A 104 -5.99 0.50 4.17
CA GLY A 104 -6.35 -0.85 4.63
C GLY A 104 -6.47 -0.97 6.15
N GLY A 105 -6.32 0.11 6.90
CA GLY A 105 -6.56 0.23 8.34
C GLY A 105 -7.86 0.96 8.66
N MET A 106 -8.12 1.17 9.95
CA MET A 106 -9.32 1.87 10.43
C MET A 106 -9.24 3.38 10.15
N ARG A 107 -8.05 3.97 10.28
CA ARG A 107 -7.82 5.40 10.07
C ARG A 107 -8.11 5.78 8.61
N GLY A 108 -8.85 6.86 8.41
CA GLY A 108 -9.23 7.33 7.08
C GLY A 108 -10.19 6.40 6.34
N SER A 109 -10.92 5.52 7.03
CA SER A 109 -11.92 4.65 6.41
C SER A 109 -13.30 5.29 6.39
N ASP A 110 -14.06 4.96 5.36
CA ASP A 110 -15.47 5.20 5.14
C ASP A 110 -16.21 3.91 5.51
N VAL A 111 -17.13 3.95 6.48
CA VAL A 111 -17.72 2.76 7.09
C VAL A 111 -19.23 2.88 7.27
N ALA A 112 -19.96 1.84 6.86
CA ALA A 112 -21.34 1.62 7.22
C ALA A 112 -21.41 0.80 8.50
N ILE A 113 -22.13 1.28 9.52
CA ILE A 113 -22.27 0.62 10.82
C ILE A 113 -23.72 0.27 11.05
N TYR A 114 -24.00 -1.03 11.19
CA TYR A 114 -25.32 -1.53 11.55
C TYR A 114 -25.35 -1.97 13.01
N GLU A 115 -26.39 -1.55 13.74
CA GLU A 115 -26.66 -1.96 15.12
C GLU A 115 -27.99 -2.72 15.19
N SER A 116 -27.93 -4.01 15.60
CA SER A 116 -29.11 -4.87 15.70
C SER A 116 -30.15 -4.35 16.68
N SER A 117 -29.72 -3.69 17.76
CA SER A 117 -30.59 -3.15 18.81
C SER A 117 -31.52 -2.05 18.31
N THR A 118 -31.09 -1.27 17.33
CA THR A 118 -31.83 -0.14 16.76
C THR A 118 -32.40 -0.45 15.37
N GLY A 119 -31.80 -1.41 14.66
CA GLY A 119 -32.11 -1.71 13.26
C GLY A 119 -31.64 -0.60 12.31
N VAL A 120 -30.72 0.24 12.72
CA VAL A 120 -30.22 1.40 11.94
C VAL A 120 -28.87 1.09 11.34
N LEU A 121 -28.71 1.42 10.06
CA LEU A 121 -27.43 1.52 9.37
C LEU A 121 -27.01 3.00 9.40
N THR A 122 -25.81 3.29 9.88
CA THR A 122 -25.25 4.63 9.95
C THR A 122 -24.03 4.71 9.04
N ASP A 123 -24.02 5.69 8.14
CA ASP A 123 -22.86 6.09 7.38
C ASP A 123 -21.92 6.92 8.24
N ALA A 124 -20.62 6.57 8.27
CA ALA A 124 -19.66 7.18 9.15
C ALA A 124 -18.24 7.09 8.57
N HIS A 125 -17.37 7.96 9.02
CA HIS A 125 -15.95 7.93 8.68
C HIS A 125 -15.06 7.90 9.92
N VAL A 126 -13.81 7.50 9.76
CA VAL A 126 -12.83 7.41 10.83
C VAL A 126 -11.67 8.37 10.55
N VAL A 127 -11.52 9.38 11.39
CA VAL A 127 -10.43 10.36 11.29
C VAL A 127 -9.19 9.99 12.10
N ASP A 128 -9.36 9.15 13.13
CA ASP A 128 -8.29 8.72 14.03
C ASP A 128 -8.54 7.26 14.46
N GLU A 129 -7.53 6.40 14.39
CA GLU A 129 -7.63 4.97 14.70
C GLU A 129 -8.06 4.68 16.15
N LEU A 130 -7.82 5.60 17.05
CA LEU A 130 -8.17 5.48 18.48
C LEU A 130 -9.51 6.13 18.82
N ALA A 131 -10.18 6.72 17.84
CA ALA A 131 -11.46 7.38 18.02
C ALA A 131 -12.62 6.50 17.51
N ALA A 132 -13.81 6.70 18.08
CA ALA A 132 -15.01 6.10 17.50
C ALA A 132 -15.29 6.74 16.12
N PRO A 133 -15.87 5.97 15.16
CA PRO A 133 -16.34 6.53 13.91
C PRO A 133 -17.30 7.70 14.13
N VAL A 134 -17.22 8.69 13.26
CA VAL A 134 -18.05 9.90 13.29
C VAL A 134 -19.11 9.77 12.20
N ALA A 135 -20.38 9.89 12.56
CA ALA A 135 -21.47 9.84 11.59
C ALA A 135 -21.32 10.97 10.55
N ASP A 136 -21.57 10.66 9.30
CA ASP A 136 -21.45 11.59 8.20
C ASP A 136 -22.63 12.55 8.13
N ASP A 137 -22.37 13.72 7.57
CA ASP A 137 -23.43 14.72 7.34
C ASP A 137 -24.44 14.23 6.28
N CYS A 138 -23.96 13.47 5.27
CA CYS A 138 -24.78 12.74 4.33
C CYS A 138 -24.79 11.26 4.68
N GLN A 139 -25.93 10.60 4.52
CA GLN A 139 -26.07 9.17 4.70
C GLN A 139 -26.18 8.54 3.32
N SER A 140 -25.06 8.01 2.81
CA SER A 140 -24.90 7.51 1.45
C SER A 140 -25.10 6.00 1.35
N TRP A 141 -25.15 5.31 2.48
CA TRP A 141 -25.42 3.88 2.57
C TRP A 141 -26.89 3.61 2.87
N ASP A 142 -27.53 2.81 2.04
CA ASP A 142 -28.92 2.36 2.23
C ASP A 142 -28.95 0.94 2.75
N LEU A 143 -29.65 0.70 3.86
CA LEU A 143 -29.93 -0.64 4.37
C LEU A 143 -30.96 -1.35 3.50
N ALA A 144 -30.58 -2.47 2.89
CA ALA A 144 -31.49 -3.31 2.10
C ALA A 144 -32.17 -4.36 2.97
N ASP A 145 -31.42 -5.07 3.82
CA ASP A 145 -31.93 -6.06 4.78
C ASP A 145 -30.90 -6.31 5.88
N ALA A 146 -31.36 -6.82 7.03
CA ALA A 146 -30.48 -7.30 8.09
C ALA A 146 -31.16 -8.39 8.91
N ALA A 147 -30.41 -9.44 9.23
CA ALA A 147 -30.90 -10.55 10.02
C ALA A 147 -29.80 -11.17 10.89
N VAL A 148 -30.20 -11.67 12.06
CA VAL A 148 -29.39 -12.64 12.82
C VAL A 148 -29.97 -14.01 12.58
N ASP A 149 -29.18 -14.93 12.05
CA ASP A 149 -29.63 -16.29 11.81
C ASP A 149 -29.69 -17.13 13.10
N GLY A 150 -30.20 -18.37 13.00
CA GLY A 150 -30.35 -19.27 14.15
C GLY A 150 -29.05 -19.78 14.75
N ASP A 151 -27.91 -19.53 14.09
CA ASP A 151 -26.58 -19.99 14.47
C ASP A 151 -25.68 -18.83 14.93
N GLY A 152 -26.22 -17.59 15.05
CA GLY A 152 -25.53 -16.42 15.56
C GLY A 152 -24.71 -15.67 14.51
N TRP A 153 -25.07 -15.78 13.22
CA TRP A 153 -24.50 -14.96 12.16
C TRP A 153 -25.35 -13.71 11.93
N LEU A 154 -24.73 -12.54 12.09
CA LEU A 154 -25.30 -11.25 11.69
C LEU A 154 -24.98 -11.02 10.22
N ILE A 155 -26.02 -10.91 9.40
CA ILE A 155 -25.95 -10.68 7.97
C ILE A 155 -26.58 -9.32 7.70
N VAL A 156 -25.85 -8.42 7.05
CA VAL A 156 -26.32 -7.07 6.71
C VAL A 156 -26.15 -6.86 5.21
N GLU A 157 -27.24 -6.51 4.54
CA GLU A 157 -27.28 -6.19 3.11
C GLU A 157 -27.46 -4.69 2.94
N MET A 158 -26.60 -4.07 2.15
CA MET A 158 -26.57 -2.62 1.97
C MET A 158 -26.16 -2.21 0.55
N THR A 159 -26.53 -1.01 0.16
CA THR A 159 -26.23 -0.46 -1.17
C THR A 159 -25.75 0.98 -1.07
N ARG A 160 -24.97 1.41 -2.05
CA ARG A 160 -24.58 2.81 -2.23
C ARG A 160 -24.25 3.14 -3.69
N ALA A 161 -24.19 4.40 -4.02
CA ALA A 161 -23.63 4.85 -5.29
C ALA A 161 -22.11 4.57 -5.36
N LEU A 162 -21.56 4.30 -6.56
CA LEU A 162 -20.12 4.11 -6.75
C LEU A 162 -19.33 5.38 -6.38
N ASP A 163 -19.84 6.55 -6.74
CA ASP A 163 -19.37 7.86 -6.28
C ASP A 163 -20.54 8.59 -5.61
N THR A 164 -20.42 8.84 -4.32
CA THR A 164 -21.44 9.56 -3.54
C THR A 164 -21.33 11.06 -3.67
N TYR A 165 -20.24 11.55 -4.26
CA TYR A 165 -19.86 12.96 -4.30
C TYR A 165 -19.74 13.60 -2.91
N ASP A 166 -19.55 12.77 -1.89
CA ASP A 166 -19.27 13.18 -0.54
C ASP A 166 -17.78 13.08 -0.24
N SER A 167 -17.21 14.11 0.35
CA SER A 167 -15.79 14.13 0.74
C SER A 167 -15.50 13.29 2.00
N GLN A 168 -16.55 12.81 2.67
CA GLN A 168 -16.46 11.92 3.82
C GLN A 168 -16.44 10.44 3.39
N ASP A 169 -16.73 10.16 2.11
CA ASP A 169 -16.79 8.84 1.51
C ASP A 169 -15.62 8.56 0.57
N HIS A 170 -15.28 7.28 0.44
CA HIS A 170 -14.38 6.80 -0.61
C HIS A 170 -15.17 6.35 -1.85
N PRO A 171 -14.86 6.87 -3.04
CA PRO A 171 -15.48 6.39 -4.26
C PRO A 171 -15.00 4.97 -4.60
N ILE A 172 -15.91 4.11 -5.06
CA ILE A 172 -15.59 2.79 -5.61
C ILE A 172 -15.25 2.97 -7.09
N ARG A 173 -13.98 2.82 -7.44
CA ARG A 173 -13.48 3.05 -8.80
C ARG A 173 -13.33 1.75 -9.56
N ASP A 174 -13.39 1.82 -10.89
CA ASP A 174 -13.02 0.70 -11.76
C ASP A 174 -11.56 0.33 -11.52
N ASP A 175 -11.34 -0.83 -10.94
CA ASP A 175 -10.06 -1.40 -10.56
C ASP A 175 -9.65 -2.60 -11.45
N VAL A 176 -10.27 -2.71 -12.63
CA VAL A 176 -9.90 -3.73 -13.63
C VAL A 176 -8.66 -3.28 -14.39
N GLY A 177 -7.55 -3.94 -14.09
CA GLY A 177 -6.27 -3.69 -14.75
C GLY A 177 -5.13 -3.43 -13.76
N ALA A 178 -3.90 -3.45 -14.27
CA ALA A 178 -2.69 -3.32 -13.45
C ALA A 178 -2.43 -1.91 -12.88
N THR A 179 -3.34 -0.97 -13.08
CA THR A 179 -3.08 0.46 -12.89
C THR A 179 -3.91 1.13 -11.79
N VAL A 180 -4.98 0.48 -11.33
CA VAL A 180 -5.78 0.93 -10.20
C VAL A 180 -5.62 -0.08 -9.08
N PRO A 181 -5.22 0.34 -7.87
CA PRO A 181 -5.08 -0.59 -6.77
C PRO A 181 -6.45 -1.20 -6.43
N PRO A 182 -6.49 -2.47 -6.04
CA PRO A 182 -7.71 -3.09 -5.55
C PRO A 182 -8.30 -2.30 -4.38
N THR A 183 -9.62 -2.38 -4.27
CA THR A 183 -10.34 -1.74 -3.16
C THR A 183 -10.01 -2.46 -1.85
N ARG A 184 -9.50 -1.73 -0.88
CA ARG A 184 -9.23 -2.24 0.47
C ARG A 184 -10.50 -2.18 1.29
N LEU A 185 -10.88 -3.35 1.81
CA LEU A 185 -12.09 -3.55 2.61
C LEU A 185 -11.72 -3.86 4.05
N ILE A 186 -12.49 -3.31 4.97
CA ILE A 186 -12.37 -3.57 6.40
C ILE A 186 -13.71 -3.95 6.99
N ALA A 187 -13.69 -4.77 8.04
CA ALA A 187 -14.86 -5.09 8.84
C ALA A 187 -14.49 -5.18 10.33
N ALA A 188 -15.44 -4.84 11.19
CA ALA A 188 -15.34 -5.05 12.63
C ALA A 188 -16.72 -5.38 13.19
N TRP A 189 -16.80 -6.14 14.29
CA TRP A 189 -18.05 -6.58 14.86
C TRP A 189 -18.01 -6.78 16.37
N GLY A 190 -19.17 -6.91 16.98
CA GLY A 190 -19.30 -7.18 18.41
C GLY A 190 -20.73 -7.59 18.81
N ASP A 191 -20.85 -8.21 19.98
CA ASP A 191 -22.11 -8.72 20.53
C ASP A 191 -22.88 -7.68 21.37
N GLY A 192 -22.29 -6.51 21.62
CA GLY A 192 -22.92 -5.45 22.39
C GLY A 192 -24.04 -4.74 21.64
N ASP A 193 -24.96 -4.10 22.37
CA ASP A 193 -26.12 -3.39 21.82
C ASP A 193 -25.75 -2.16 20.96
N SER A 194 -24.52 -1.67 21.05
CA SER A 194 -24.01 -0.52 20.31
C SER A 194 -22.54 -0.70 19.96
N VAL A 195 -22.10 0.04 18.93
CA VAL A 195 -20.70 0.05 18.49
C VAL A 195 -19.74 0.36 19.63
N ALA A 196 -18.69 -0.44 19.76
CA ALA A 196 -17.67 -0.32 20.81
C ALA A 196 -16.31 -0.79 20.28
N PHE A 197 -15.28 -0.71 21.13
CA PHE A 197 -13.98 -1.25 20.78
C PHE A 197 -14.07 -2.77 20.49
N HIS A 198 -13.74 -3.13 19.27
CA HIS A 198 -13.92 -4.48 18.73
C HIS A 198 -12.83 -5.48 19.15
N GLY A 199 -11.70 -5.01 19.73
CA GLY A 199 -10.56 -5.89 20.05
C GLY A 199 -10.02 -6.60 18.81
N THR A 200 -9.99 -7.93 18.86
CA THR A 200 -9.57 -8.79 17.74
C THR A 200 -10.67 -9.09 16.71
N ASN A 201 -11.93 -8.74 17.00
CA ASN A 201 -13.07 -8.97 16.10
C ASN A 201 -13.04 -7.94 14.95
N ARG A 202 -12.06 -8.07 14.10
CA ARG A 202 -11.82 -7.21 12.94
C ARG A 202 -11.16 -8.01 11.83
N ALA A 203 -11.48 -7.64 10.60
CA ALA A 203 -10.99 -8.30 9.41
C ALA A 203 -10.67 -7.28 8.32
N ARG A 204 -9.79 -7.63 7.41
CA ARG A 204 -9.41 -6.79 6.27
C ARG A 204 -8.98 -7.62 5.07
N GLY A 205 -9.05 -7.02 3.89
CA GLY A 205 -8.58 -7.62 2.65
C GLY A 205 -8.68 -6.63 1.50
N ALA A 206 -8.12 -6.99 0.37
CA ALA A 206 -8.18 -6.20 -0.84
C ALA A 206 -8.75 -7.04 -1.99
N TYR A 207 -9.68 -6.47 -2.73
CA TYR A 207 -10.36 -7.13 -3.85
C TYR A 207 -10.54 -6.15 -5.01
N SER A 208 -10.35 -6.65 -6.23
CA SER A 208 -10.79 -5.93 -7.43
C SER A 208 -12.30 -6.09 -7.59
N LEU A 209 -13.06 -5.10 -7.14
CA LEU A 209 -14.52 -5.18 -7.06
C LEU A 209 -15.21 -5.29 -8.42
N HIS A 210 -14.61 -4.72 -9.48
CA HIS A 210 -15.13 -4.78 -10.85
C HIS A 210 -14.64 -6.02 -11.63
N SER A 211 -13.59 -6.68 -11.16
CA SER A 211 -13.03 -7.87 -11.81
C SER A 211 -13.95 -9.08 -11.66
N ASP A 212 -13.91 -10.00 -12.65
CA ASP A 212 -14.54 -11.31 -12.53
C ASP A 212 -13.77 -12.25 -11.58
N SER A 213 -12.55 -11.87 -11.15
CA SER A 213 -11.79 -12.61 -10.16
C SER A 213 -12.34 -12.36 -8.76
N VAL A 214 -12.59 -13.43 -8.03
CA VAL A 214 -12.97 -13.40 -6.61
C VAL A 214 -11.78 -13.69 -5.69
N LEU A 215 -10.57 -13.75 -6.21
CA LEU A 215 -9.37 -13.95 -5.41
C LEU A 215 -8.94 -12.63 -4.77
N PRO A 216 -8.50 -12.65 -3.49
CA PRO A 216 -7.80 -11.52 -2.90
C PRO A 216 -6.61 -11.10 -3.75
N GLU A 217 -6.24 -9.83 -3.67
CA GLU A 217 -5.11 -9.26 -4.42
C GLU A 217 -3.84 -10.09 -4.28
N TYR A 218 -3.49 -10.48 -3.05
CA TYR A 218 -2.32 -11.29 -2.77
C TYR A 218 -2.34 -12.64 -3.50
N ASP A 219 -3.46 -13.35 -3.45
CA ASP A 219 -3.59 -14.67 -4.09
C ASP A 219 -3.56 -14.56 -5.61
N LEU A 220 -4.15 -13.50 -6.16
CA LEU A 220 -4.12 -13.24 -7.60
C LEU A 220 -2.69 -12.92 -8.06
N LEU A 221 -1.98 -12.08 -7.32
CA LEU A 221 -0.58 -11.74 -7.58
C LEU A 221 0.31 -12.99 -7.49
N LEU A 222 0.16 -13.77 -6.42
CA LEU A 222 0.92 -15.00 -6.20
C LEU A 222 0.72 -16.00 -7.33
N LYS A 223 -0.53 -16.23 -7.73
CA LYS A 223 -0.86 -17.12 -8.85
C LYS A 223 -0.18 -16.68 -10.14
N ARG A 224 -0.23 -15.40 -10.48
CA ARG A 224 0.40 -14.88 -11.69
C ARG A 224 1.93 -15.02 -11.63
N LEU A 225 2.55 -14.71 -10.50
CA LEU A 225 3.99 -14.85 -10.31
C LEU A 225 4.42 -16.32 -10.45
N GLU A 226 3.66 -17.28 -9.90
CA GLU A 226 3.93 -18.70 -10.03
C GLU A 226 3.79 -19.22 -11.48
N GLU A 227 2.79 -18.72 -12.23
CA GLU A 227 2.55 -19.10 -13.62
C GLU A 227 3.61 -18.54 -14.58
N GLU A 228 4.19 -17.36 -14.30
CA GLU A 228 5.09 -16.65 -15.22
C GLU A 228 6.58 -16.80 -14.88
N SER A 229 6.94 -17.37 -13.72
CA SER A 229 8.33 -17.51 -13.28
C SER A 229 8.96 -18.85 -13.67
N ASP A 230 10.29 -18.86 -13.83
CA ASP A 230 11.10 -20.08 -13.91
C ASP A 230 11.40 -20.67 -12.54
N GLY A 231 11.28 -19.86 -11.47
CA GLY A 231 11.51 -20.25 -10.09
C GLY A 231 11.39 -19.08 -9.12
N TYR A 232 11.57 -19.40 -7.85
CA TYR A 232 11.63 -18.41 -6.77
C TYR A 232 12.71 -18.75 -5.76
N PHE A 233 13.09 -17.78 -4.94
CA PHE A 233 13.87 -17.97 -3.72
C PHE A 233 13.30 -17.10 -2.61
N GLU A 234 13.63 -17.46 -1.37
CA GLU A 234 13.28 -16.66 -0.19
C GLU A 234 14.54 -16.18 0.53
N ILE A 235 14.60 -14.91 0.84
CA ILE A 235 15.53 -14.38 1.82
C ILE A 235 14.75 -14.09 3.09
N ARG A 236 15.07 -14.81 4.15
CA ARG A 236 14.35 -14.79 5.42
C ARG A 236 15.31 -14.88 6.59
N GLU A 237 14.88 -14.38 7.73
CA GLU A 237 15.50 -14.70 9.00
C GLU A 237 15.19 -16.14 9.42
N ASP A 238 16.03 -16.70 10.29
CA ASP A 238 15.87 -18.05 10.84
C ASP A 238 15.75 -17.97 12.36
N GLU A 239 14.52 -17.87 12.86
CA GLU A 239 14.19 -17.78 14.29
C GLU A 239 14.93 -16.66 15.05
N HIS A 240 15.04 -15.46 14.45
CA HIS A 240 15.63 -14.30 15.13
C HIS A 240 14.83 -13.92 16.38
N GLU A 241 15.49 -13.79 17.53
CA GLU A 241 14.84 -13.31 18.74
C GLU A 241 14.73 -11.78 18.70
N VAL A 242 13.50 -11.29 18.47
CA VAL A 242 13.18 -9.85 18.44
C VAL A 242 13.55 -9.24 19.79
N LYS A 243 14.41 -8.21 19.77
CA LYS A 243 14.87 -7.56 20.99
C LYS A 243 13.75 -6.82 21.70
N ALA A 244 13.85 -6.76 23.04
CA ALA A 244 12.98 -5.92 23.87
C ALA A 244 13.50 -4.46 23.86
N GLU A 245 13.56 -3.88 22.68
CA GLU A 245 13.96 -2.50 22.39
C GLU A 245 12.90 -1.87 21.51
N ASP A 246 12.67 -0.57 21.66
CA ASP A 246 11.66 0.18 20.92
C ASP A 246 11.84 0.02 19.38
N THR A 247 13.08 0.07 18.93
CA THR A 247 13.45 -0.06 17.53
C THR A 247 14.66 -0.97 17.37
N GLU A 248 14.60 -1.95 16.47
CA GLU A 248 15.73 -2.80 16.10
C GLU A 248 15.85 -2.87 14.58
N TYR A 249 17.08 -2.72 14.06
CA TYR A 249 17.43 -3.08 12.69
C TYR A 249 18.27 -4.35 12.68
N HIS A 250 17.92 -5.28 11.81
CA HIS A 250 18.61 -6.56 11.67
C HIS A 250 18.85 -6.88 10.20
N ASP A 251 20.08 -7.27 9.87
CA ASP A 251 20.51 -7.55 8.50
C ASP A 251 20.73 -9.05 8.28
N VAL A 252 20.22 -9.54 7.15
CA VAL A 252 20.38 -10.92 6.68
C VAL A 252 20.97 -10.89 5.27
N CYS A 253 22.24 -11.21 5.14
CA CYS A 253 22.89 -11.26 3.84
C CYS A 253 23.07 -12.71 3.37
N LYS A 254 22.70 -12.97 2.11
CA LYS A 254 22.81 -14.30 1.48
C LYS A 254 23.32 -14.19 0.05
N THR A 255 24.19 -15.11 -0.32
CA THR A 255 24.64 -15.31 -1.70
C THR A 255 23.64 -16.13 -2.51
N ALA A 256 23.74 -16.13 -3.84
CA ALA A 256 22.92 -16.96 -4.71
C ALA A 256 22.98 -18.45 -4.32
N ASP A 257 24.17 -18.97 -4.01
CA ASP A 257 24.36 -20.37 -3.61
C ASP A 257 23.64 -20.70 -2.29
N GLU A 258 23.70 -19.81 -1.29
CA GLU A 258 23.00 -19.98 -0.01
C GLU A 258 21.49 -19.91 -0.13
N LEU A 259 20.99 -19.21 -1.14
CA LEU A 259 19.57 -19.11 -1.50
C LEU A 259 19.11 -20.25 -2.43
N GLY A 260 20.03 -21.13 -2.86
CA GLY A 260 19.73 -22.23 -3.76
C GLY A 260 19.40 -21.81 -5.19
N VAL A 261 19.85 -20.63 -5.60
CA VAL A 261 19.64 -20.10 -6.96
C VAL A 261 20.74 -20.60 -7.87
N GLU A 262 20.39 -21.50 -8.79
CA GLU A 262 21.31 -22.02 -9.83
C GLU A 262 21.26 -21.11 -11.06
N ILE A 263 22.32 -20.30 -11.26
CA ILE A 263 22.44 -19.44 -12.44
C ILE A 263 22.91 -20.29 -13.62
N PRO A 264 22.14 -20.33 -14.74
CA PRO A 264 22.55 -21.11 -15.92
C PRO A 264 23.88 -20.66 -16.50
N GLU A 265 24.68 -21.61 -17.00
CA GLU A 265 25.98 -21.31 -17.62
C GLU A 265 25.85 -20.30 -18.77
N GLY A 266 26.58 -19.21 -18.67
CA GLY A 266 26.57 -18.12 -19.66
C GLY A 266 25.60 -16.98 -19.35
N ASN A 267 24.78 -17.10 -18.31
CA ASN A 267 23.96 -16.00 -17.82
C ASN A 267 24.75 -15.11 -16.84
N ASP A 268 24.51 -13.81 -16.91
CA ASP A 268 24.98 -12.83 -15.91
C ASP A 268 23.85 -12.59 -14.89
N GLY A 269 23.61 -13.60 -14.01
CA GLY A 269 22.55 -13.54 -13.01
C GLY A 269 21.18 -14.06 -13.51
N ILE A 270 20.15 -13.68 -12.76
CA ILE A 270 18.72 -13.94 -13.04
C ILE A 270 17.97 -12.62 -13.17
N THR A 271 16.74 -12.66 -13.66
CA THR A 271 15.88 -11.47 -13.75
C THR A 271 14.67 -11.64 -12.85
N MET A 272 14.58 -10.87 -11.76
CA MET A 272 13.41 -10.79 -10.90
C MET A 272 12.23 -10.21 -11.71
N ILE A 273 11.07 -10.85 -11.60
CA ILE A 273 9.82 -10.42 -12.25
C ILE A 273 8.77 -9.92 -11.27
N GLY A 274 9.01 -10.13 -9.98
CA GLY A 274 8.15 -9.66 -8.90
C GLY A 274 8.50 -10.31 -7.58
N TYR A 275 7.83 -9.87 -6.53
CA TYR A 275 8.07 -10.32 -5.16
C TYR A 275 6.80 -10.22 -4.29
N VAL A 276 6.79 -10.99 -3.22
CA VAL A 276 5.76 -10.94 -2.18
C VAL A 276 6.41 -11.02 -0.79
N PRO A 277 5.80 -10.42 0.24
CA PRO A 277 6.25 -10.59 1.62
C PRO A 277 5.94 -12.00 2.11
N VAL A 278 6.77 -12.50 3.01
CA VAL A 278 6.54 -13.72 3.79
C VAL A 278 6.64 -13.35 5.26
N ILE A 279 5.50 -13.20 5.91
CA ILE A 279 5.41 -12.68 7.28
C ILE A 279 5.04 -13.80 8.22
N ASP A 280 5.80 -13.94 9.30
CA ASP A 280 5.49 -14.85 10.41
C ASP A 280 4.34 -14.25 11.23
N GLU A 281 3.21 -14.97 11.32
CA GLU A 281 1.99 -14.47 11.96
C GLU A 281 2.18 -14.18 13.45
N ASP A 282 3.03 -14.95 14.15
CA ASP A 282 3.30 -14.77 15.59
C ASP A 282 4.07 -13.48 15.89
N THR A 283 4.80 -12.96 14.91
CA THR A 283 5.64 -11.76 15.05
C THR A 283 5.21 -10.61 14.15
N ARG A 284 4.16 -10.78 13.37
CA ARG A 284 3.64 -9.80 12.40
C ARG A 284 3.54 -8.38 12.94
N ARG A 285 3.11 -8.21 14.20
CA ARG A 285 2.96 -6.89 14.81
C ARG A 285 4.28 -6.18 15.11
N PHE A 286 5.41 -6.92 15.12
CA PHE A 286 6.74 -6.39 15.38
C PHE A 286 7.50 -6.08 14.10
N VAL A 287 7.15 -6.73 12.98
CA VAL A 287 7.79 -6.53 11.69
C VAL A 287 7.22 -5.27 11.04
N HIS A 288 8.02 -4.20 11.04
CA HIS A 288 7.56 -2.89 10.58
C HIS A 288 7.85 -2.65 9.11
N HIS A 289 9.06 -2.90 8.62
CA HIS A 289 9.35 -2.88 7.19
C HIS A 289 10.61 -3.67 6.82
N PHE A 290 10.73 -3.97 5.54
CA PHE A 290 11.91 -4.53 4.91
C PHE A 290 12.47 -3.56 3.89
N VAL A 291 13.81 -3.47 3.84
CA VAL A 291 14.53 -2.92 2.69
C VAL A 291 15.46 -4.01 2.19
N VAL A 292 15.37 -4.32 0.89
CA VAL A 292 16.19 -5.38 0.29
C VAL A 292 17.08 -4.78 -0.78
N THR A 293 18.36 -5.07 -0.67
CA THR A 293 19.37 -4.54 -1.59
C THR A 293 20.18 -5.65 -2.24
N SER A 294 20.74 -5.36 -3.40
CA SER A 294 21.77 -6.17 -4.04
C SER A 294 23.13 -5.62 -3.69
N THR A 295 23.99 -6.46 -3.13
CA THR A 295 25.33 -6.08 -2.67
C THR A 295 26.44 -6.89 -3.35
N GLU A 296 27.68 -6.42 -3.28
CA GLU A 296 28.83 -7.09 -3.89
C GLU A 296 29.06 -8.47 -3.26
N ASP A 297 29.08 -8.52 -1.96
CA ASP A 297 29.19 -9.75 -1.16
C ASP A 297 28.66 -9.55 0.27
N CYS A 298 28.75 -10.55 1.12
CA CYS A 298 28.33 -10.49 2.54
C CYS A 298 29.53 -10.29 3.49
N SER A 299 30.67 -9.80 3.04
CA SER A 299 31.92 -9.75 3.83
C SER A 299 31.88 -8.74 4.99
N ASP A 300 31.07 -7.68 4.84
CA ASP A 300 30.92 -6.62 5.85
C ASP A 300 29.78 -6.87 6.84
N GLY A 301 29.25 -8.13 6.87
CA GLY A 301 28.14 -8.50 7.73
C GLY A 301 26.76 -8.12 7.17
N GLY A 302 26.73 -7.55 5.95
CA GLY A 302 25.49 -7.11 5.28
C GLY A 302 24.98 -5.76 5.74
N ASP A 303 25.79 -4.95 6.40
CA ASP A 303 25.40 -3.58 6.79
C ASP A 303 24.87 -2.83 5.57
N PHE A 304 23.66 -2.29 5.70
CA PHE A 304 22.99 -1.55 4.63
C PHE A 304 23.80 -0.32 4.21
N ASP A 305 24.30 -0.30 2.98
CA ASP A 305 24.95 0.87 2.37
C ASP A 305 24.01 1.59 1.41
N ALA A 306 23.33 2.62 1.90
CA ALA A 306 22.39 3.44 1.11
C ALA A 306 23.01 4.05 -0.16
N LEU A 307 24.33 4.13 -0.27
CA LEU A 307 25.03 4.74 -1.39
C LEU A 307 25.73 3.73 -2.31
N GLY A 308 26.10 2.54 -1.79
CA GLY A 308 26.80 1.49 -2.54
C GLY A 308 25.90 0.38 -3.07
N ASP A 309 24.82 0.10 -2.37
CA ASP A 309 23.91 -0.98 -2.70
C ASP A 309 22.79 -0.53 -3.63
N THR A 310 22.31 -1.46 -4.44
CA THR A 310 21.14 -1.23 -5.30
C THR A 310 19.88 -1.71 -4.59
N THR A 311 18.96 -0.82 -4.26
CA THR A 311 17.66 -1.20 -3.70
C THR A 311 16.87 -2.02 -4.71
N LEU A 312 16.51 -3.24 -4.32
CA LEU A 312 15.71 -4.17 -5.13
C LEU A 312 14.23 -4.01 -4.85
N SER A 313 13.87 -3.88 -3.59
CA SER A 313 12.50 -3.71 -3.12
C SER A 313 12.49 -3.12 -1.72
N ALA A 314 11.33 -2.58 -1.33
CA ALA A 314 10.97 -2.30 0.04
C ALA A 314 9.57 -2.84 0.28
N TRP A 315 9.26 -3.19 1.51
CA TRP A 315 7.94 -3.62 1.94
C TRP A 315 7.60 -3.00 3.29
N ALA A 316 6.34 -2.68 3.49
CA ALA A 316 5.78 -2.30 4.79
C ALA A 316 4.36 -2.87 4.95
N PRO A 317 3.79 -2.92 6.17
CA PRO A 317 2.43 -3.41 6.39
C PRO A 317 1.41 -2.75 5.47
N GLY A 318 0.54 -3.56 4.87
CA GLY A 318 -0.43 -3.12 3.86
C GLY A 318 0.03 -3.33 2.42
N ASP A 319 1.32 -3.63 2.18
CA ASP A 319 1.82 -4.00 0.85
C ASP A 319 1.66 -5.52 0.62
N THR A 320 1.09 -5.89 -0.50
CA THR A 320 0.90 -7.29 -0.91
C THR A 320 2.02 -7.81 -1.80
N GLY A 321 2.92 -6.94 -2.25
CA GLY A 321 3.98 -7.25 -3.19
C GLY A 321 3.75 -6.63 -4.56
N THR A 322 4.61 -6.97 -5.51
CA THR A 322 4.63 -6.35 -6.83
C THR A 322 4.97 -7.36 -7.92
N MET A 323 4.34 -7.22 -9.07
CA MET A 323 4.72 -7.89 -10.32
C MET A 323 5.04 -6.84 -11.39
N PHE A 324 6.18 -7.01 -12.05
CA PHE A 324 6.59 -6.10 -13.12
C PHE A 324 5.89 -6.45 -14.45
N PRO A 325 5.71 -5.46 -15.34
CA PRO A 325 5.27 -5.73 -16.72
C PRO A 325 6.18 -6.73 -17.45
N ASP A 326 5.66 -7.42 -18.47
CA ASP A 326 6.34 -8.52 -19.16
C ASP A 326 7.71 -8.17 -19.74
N ASN A 327 7.92 -6.91 -20.12
CA ASN A 327 9.19 -6.42 -20.66
C ASN A 327 10.12 -5.81 -19.60
N VAL A 328 9.73 -5.80 -18.31
CA VAL A 328 10.45 -5.17 -17.20
C VAL A 328 10.86 -6.21 -16.17
N GLY A 329 12.04 -6.07 -15.59
CA GLY A 329 12.50 -6.88 -14.46
C GLY A 329 13.65 -6.20 -13.75
N VAL A 330 14.21 -6.85 -12.73
CA VAL A 330 15.41 -6.38 -12.04
C VAL A 330 16.46 -7.48 -12.08
N GLN A 331 17.65 -7.15 -12.60
CA GLN A 331 18.75 -8.11 -12.65
C GLN A 331 19.33 -8.32 -11.26
N MET A 332 19.42 -9.58 -10.83
CA MET A 332 19.98 -10.02 -9.55
C MET A 332 21.14 -10.98 -9.77
N PHE A 333 22.08 -11.01 -8.83
CA PHE A 333 23.27 -11.87 -8.88
C PHE A 333 24.13 -11.71 -10.15
N GLY A 334 24.15 -10.49 -10.67
CA GLY A 334 24.91 -10.11 -11.85
C GLY A 334 25.50 -8.70 -11.72
N ARG A 335 26.21 -8.21 -12.73
CA ARG A 335 26.84 -6.89 -12.74
C ARG A 335 27.79 -6.63 -11.56
N GLY A 336 28.47 -7.66 -11.05
CA GLY A 336 29.40 -7.54 -9.92
C GLY A 336 28.73 -7.63 -8.56
N LYS A 337 27.42 -7.78 -8.48
CA LYS A 337 26.66 -8.03 -7.25
C LYS A 337 26.40 -9.54 -7.12
N SER A 338 26.84 -10.17 -6.04
CA SER A 338 26.76 -11.61 -5.85
C SER A 338 25.85 -12.03 -4.68
N ALA A 339 25.35 -11.05 -3.93
CA ALA A 339 24.55 -11.29 -2.74
C ALA A 339 23.34 -10.36 -2.67
N VAL A 340 22.40 -10.72 -1.82
CA VAL A 340 21.22 -9.94 -1.46
C VAL A 340 21.24 -9.74 0.04
N ASN A 341 21.00 -8.50 0.48
CA ASN A 341 20.84 -8.14 1.88
C ASN A 341 19.39 -7.76 2.17
N LEU A 342 18.79 -8.38 3.18
CA LEU A 342 17.49 -8.05 3.76
C LEU A 342 17.72 -7.31 5.07
N ASN A 343 17.39 -6.04 5.13
CA ASN A 343 17.33 -5.26 6.35
C ASN A 343 15.90 -5.28 6.88
N ILE A 344 15.74 -5.78 8.11
CA ILE A 344 14.45 -5.86 8.80
C ILE A 344 14.40 -4.80 9.89
N HIS A 345 13.38 -3.96 9.87
CA HIS A 345 13.05 -3.06 10.96
C HIS A 345 11.98 -3.69 11.84
N TYR A 346 12.31 -3.92 13.10
CA TYR A 346 11.36 -4.33 14.13
C TYR A 346 10.97 -3.13 14.99
N ASP A 347 9.66 -3.00 15.25
CA ASP A 347 9.05 -2.03 16.14
C ASP A 347 8.43 -2.77 17.35
N ASN A 348 8.99 -2.55 18.55
CA ASN A 348 8.60 -3.25 19.78
C ASN A 348 8.49 -2.28 20.97
N PRO A 349 7.60 -1.28 20.87
CA PRO A 349 7.47 -0.25 21.91
C PRO A 349 6.99 -0.81 23.26
N ASP A 350 6.32 -1.95 23.27
CA ASP A 350 5.89 -2.65 24.49
C ASP A 350 7.01 -3.47 25.15
N LEU A 351 8.21 -3.51 24.59
CA LEU A 351 9.39 -4.23 25.08
C LEU A 351 9.12 -5.72 25.36
N VAL A 352 8.35 -6.36 24.50
CA VAL A 352 7.99 -7.78 24.60
C VAL A 352 9.23 -8.65 24.36
N GLN A 353 9.39 -9.71 25.15
CA GLN A 353 10.53 -10.62 25.09
C GLN A 353 10.15 -12.01 24.58
N GLY A 354 11.15 -12.73 24.07
CA GLY A 354 11.02 -14.15 23.71
C GLY A 354 10.20 -14.41 22.44
N LYS A 355 9.99 -13.40 21.60
CA LYS A 355 9.39 -13.56 20.29
C LYS A 355 10.47 -13.90 19.28
N LYS A 356 10.20 -14.92 18.47
CA LYS A 356 11.10 -15.36 17.40
C LYS A 356 10.42 -15.11 16.07
N ASP A 357 11.14 -14.48 15.16
CA ASP A 357 10.69 -14.12 13.83
C ASP A 357 11.39 -14.93 12.75
N SER A 358 10.64 -15.31 11.74
CA SER A 358 11.14 -15.95 10.53
C SER A 358 10.59 -15.28 9.26
N SER A 359 10.34 -13.99 9.36
CA SER A 359 9.82 -13.18 8.24
C SER A 359 10.88 -12.85 7.20
N GLY A 360 10.44 -12.45 6.01
CA GLY A 360 11.30 -12.03 4.91
C GLY A 360 10.55 -11.80 3.60
N MET A 361 11.25 -11.98 2.48
CA MET A 361 10.72 -11.73 1.14
C MET A 361 10.90 -12.94 0.25
N ARG A 362 9.92 -13.22 -0.62
CA ARG A 362 10.01 -14.20 -1.70
C ARG A 362 10.10 -13.46 -3.03
N TYR A 363 11.10 -13.82 -3.83
CA TYR A 363 11.38 -13.25 -5.14
C TYR A 363 11.15 -14.28 -6.23
N TYR A 364 10.37 -13.93 -7.22
CA TYR A 364 10.11 -14.72 -8.41
C TYR A 364 10.98 -14.24 -9.56
N TYR A 365 11.58 -15.15 -10.29
CA TYR A 365 12.53 -14.82 -11.35
C TYR A 365 12.35 -15.64 -12.60
N VAL A 366 12.91 -15.11 -13.70
CA VAL A 366 13.13 -15.81 -14.96
C VAL A 366 14.62 -15.82 -15.31
N PHE A 367 15.07 -16.83 -16.04
CA PHE A 367 16.46 -16.91 -16.51
C PHE A 367 16.73 -15.97 -17.70
N ASN A 368 15.70 -15.63 -18.45
CA ASN A 368 15.84 -14.76 -19.60
C ASN A 368 15.86 -13.28 -19.15
N LYS A 369 16.81 -12.52 -19.69
CA LYS A 369 16.84 -11.09 -19.45
C LYS A 369 15.62 -10.42 -20.11
N ARG A 370 14.92 -9.58 -19.38
CA ARG A 370 13.87 -8.70 -19.91
C ARG A 370 14.47 -7.46 -20.57
N GLU A 371 13.70 -6.78 -21.40
CA GLU A 371 14.14 -5.64 -22.21
C GLU A 371 14.63 -4.48 -21.34
N HIS A 372 13.90 -4.18 -20.26
CA HIS A 372 14.18 -3.08 -19.36
C HIS A 372 14.48 -3.58 -17.95
N ASN A 373 15.44 -2.91 -17.31
CA ASN A 373 15.68 -3.05 -15.89
C ASN A 373 14.92 -1.93 -15.15
N ALA A 374 14.22 -2.27 -14.06
CA ALA A 374 13.58 -1.29 -13.21
C ALA A 374 14.56 -0.73 -12.18
N GLY A 375 14.31 0.49 -11.74
CA GLY A 375 15.04 1.19 -10.68
C GLY A 375 14.08 1.86 -9.71
N ILE A 376 14.59 2.25 -8.54
CA ILE A 376 13.85 3.01 -7.54
C ILE A 376 14.50 4.39 -7.41
N LEU A 377 13.73 5.44 -7.71
CA LEU A 377 14.10 6.83 -7.44
C LEU A 377 13.66 7.19 -6.03
N GLN A 378 14.59 7.73 -5.23
CA GLN A 378 14.29 8.20 -3.88
C GLN A 378 14.25 9.74 -3.89
N ILE A 379 13.15 10.32 -3.39
CA ILE A 379 12.93 11.76 -3.35
C ILE A 379 12.63 12.18 -1.90
N GLY A 380 13.23 13.25 -1.42
CA GLY A 380 12.99 13.79 -0.07
C GLY A 380 14.23 13.76 0.80
N ASP A 381 14.18 13.14 1.96
CA ASP A 381 15.32 13.05 2.89
C ASP A 381 15.75 11.61 3.19
N PRO A 382 16.13 10.81 2.19
CA PRO A 382 16.56 9.42 2.39
C PRO A 382 17.85 9.30 3.21
N LEU A 383 18.62 10.38 3.34
CA LEU A 383 19.85 10.42 4.11
C LEU A 383 19.64 10.99 5.53
N VAL A 384 18.41 11.31 5.90
CA VAL A 384 18.02 11.85 7.21
C VAL A 384 18.88 13.06 7.61
N MET A 385 19.00 14.02 6.71
CA MET A 385 19.84 15.21 6.88
C MET A 385 19.08 16.48 7.27
N THR A 386 17.74 16.44 7.32
CA THR A 386 16.92 17.58 7.71
C THR A 386 17.26 18.01 9.14
N PRO A 387 17.66 19.28 9.35
CA PRO A 387 18.10 19.72 10.65
C PRO A 387 16.97 20.21 11.53
N GLY A 388 17.18 20.11 12.84
CA GLY A 388 16.32 20.73 13.83
C GLY A 388 15.22 19.82 14.36
N ALA A 389 14.45 20.35 15.31
CA ALA A 389 13.25 19.72 15.83
C ALA A 389 12.05 20.10 14.95
N ILE A 390 11.11 19.20 14.83
CA ILE A 390 9.80 19.48 14.24
C ILE A 390 8.98 20.25 15.28
N SER A 391 8.42 21.38 14.87
CA SER A 391 7.63 22.23 15.77
C SER A 391 6.40 21.48 16.30
N PRO A 392 5.97 21.73 17.57
CA PRO A 392 4.67 21.25 18.03
C PRO A 392 3.53 21.78 17.14
N GLY A 393 2.46 20.99 17.02
CA GLY A 393 1.34 21.31 16.14
C GLY A 393 1.56 20.78 14.70
N LEU A 394 0.74 21.23 13.77
CA LEU A 394 0.79 20.78 12.39
C LEU A 394 1.89 21.51 11.61
N THR A 395 2.86 20.77 11.12
CA THR A 395 4.02 21.31 10.38
C THR A 395 4.19 20.57 9.06
N SER A 396 4.55 21.26 7.99
CA SER A 396 4.92 20.64 6.72
C SER A 396 6.38 20.84 6.39
N TYR A 397 6.94 19.83 5.71
CA TYR A 397 8.26 19.87 5.09
C TYR A 397 8.11 19.52 3.62
N SER A 398 8.55 20.43 2.74
CA SER A 398 8.51 20.25 1.29
C SER A 398 9.91 20.18 0.73
N TYR A 399 10.15 19.16 -0.07
CA TYR A 399 11.39 18.91 -0.79
C TYR A 399 11.12 19.06 -2.29
N SER A 400 11.96 19.82 -2.99
CA SER A 400 11.76 20.12 -4.40
C SER A 400 12.92 19.61 -5.24
N CYS A 401 12.67 18.63 -6.08
CA CYS A 401 13.59 18.16 -7.09
C CYS A 401 13.38 18.98 -8.38
N PRO A 402 14.30 19.86 -8.76
CA PRO A 402 14.10 20.75 -9.90
C PRO A 402 14.15 20.00 -11.23
N GLY A 403 13.46 20.50 -12.24
CA GLY A 403 13.46 19.93 -13.60
C GLY A 403 14.83 19.84 -14.25
N SER A 404 15.78 20.70 -13.86
CA SER A 404 17.17 20.58 -14.31
C SER A 404 17.85 19.27 -13.88
N CYS A 405 17.37 18.66 -12.79
CA CYS A 405 17.86 17.38 -12.32
C CYS A 405 17.39 16.24 -13.23
N THR A 406 16.10 16.17 -13.52
CA THR A 406 15.56 15.16 -14.45
C THR A 406 16.12 15.35 -15.87
N GLU A 407 16.35 16.58 -16.31
CA GLU A 407 16.98 16.91 -17.59
C GLU A 407 18.44 16.43 -17.67
N GLU A 408 19.16 16.43 -16.56
CA GLU A 408 20.55 15.94 -16.52
C GLU A 408 20.63 14.40 -16.52
N VAL A 409 19.69 13.73 -15.87
CA VAL A 409 19.69 12.27 -15.71
C VAL A 409 18.97 11.55 -16.87
N LEU A 410 17.91 12.15 -17.38
CA LEU A 410 17.07 11.54 -18.41
C LEU A 410 17.48 12.02 -19.80
N ASP A 411 17.98 11.10 -20.62
CA ASP A 411 18.15 11.26 -22.07
C ASP A 411 16.87 10.88 -22.86
N THR A 412 16.04 10.05 -22.25
CA THR A 412 14.74 9.56 -22.76
C THR A 412 13.75 9.50 -21.61
N PRO A 413 12.44 9.53 -21.86
CA PRO A 413 11.44 9.34 -20.82
C PRO A 413 11.64 8.02 -20.07
N VAL A 414 11.21 8.00 -18.81
CA VAL A 414 11.07 6.78 -18.01
C VAL A 414 9.62 6.62 -17.58
N THR A 415 9.13 5.39 -17.54
CA THR A 415 7.75 5.10 -17.12
C THR A 415 7.73 4.83 -15.61
N ILE A 416 6.88 5.53 -14.89
CA ILE A 416 6.64 5.36 -13.46
C ILE A 416 5.56 4.28 -13.27
N LEU A 417 5.85 3.30 -12.40
CA LEU A 417 4.97 2.16 -12.12
C LEU A 417 4.29 2.26 -10.77
N VAL A 418 5.07 2.61 -9.71
CA VAL A 418 4.59 2.64 -8.32
C VAL A 418 5.21 3.81 -7.59
N GLU A 419 4.45 4.43 -6.71
CA GLU A 419 4.93 5.46 -5.77
C GLU A 419 4.57 5.02 -4.35
N SER A 420 5.56 4.88 -3.49
CA SER A 420 5.41 4.58 -2.07
C SER A 420 5.78 5.81 -1.26
N LEU A 421 4.88 6.25 -0.40
CA LEU A 421 5.02 7.44 0.42
C LEU A 421 5.35 7.04 1.85
N HIS A 422 6.52 7.45 2.36
CA HIS A 422 7.04 6.99 3.65
C HIS A 422 7.28 8.14 4.63
N MET A 423 6.69 8.00 5.80
CA MET A 423 6.92 8.79 7.02
C MET A 423 6.95 7.86 8.23
N HIS A 424 7.11 8.42 9.44
CA HIS A 424 6.97 7.67 10.69
C HIS A 424 5.69 8.06 11.47
N THR A 425 5.67 7.81 12.77
CA THR A 425 4.46 7.79 13.61
C THR A 425 3.70 9.11 13.72
N THR A 426 4.35 10.26 13.54
CA THR A 426 3.67 11.56 13.62
C THR A 426 3.23 12.12 12.27
N GLY A 427 3.51 11.36 11.19
CA GLY A 427 3.02 11.67 9.85
C GLY A 427 1.50 11.61 9.77
N VAL A 428 0.89 12.60 9.13
CA VAL A 428 -0.59 12.68 9.01
C VAL A 428 -1.07 12.74 7.57
N ARG A 429 -0.21 13.19 6.65
CA ARG A 429 -0.51 13.30 5.22
C ARG A 429 0.80 13.38 4.44
N MET A 430 0.83 12.83 3.24
CA MET A 430 1.97 13.00 2.33
C MET A 430 1.50 13.19 0.90
N THR A 431 2.26 13.99 0.15
CA THR A 431 2.02 14.20 -1.28
C THR A 431 3.33 14.20 -2.06
N ASN A 432 3.29 13.64 -3.28
CA ASN A 432 4.36 13.76 -4.26
C ASN A 432 3.77 14.34 -5.55
N GLU A 433 4.08 15.61 -5.83
CA GLU A 433 3.57 16.35 -6.98
C GLU A 433 4.60 16.36 -8.11
N VAL A 434 4.17 16.04 -9.33
CA VAL A 434 5.01 16.18 -10.54
C VAL A 434 4.50 17.35 -11.36
N LYS A 435 5.42 18.27 -11.72
CA LYS A 435 5.13 19.41 -12.59
C LYS A 435 5.85 19.29 -13.93
N ARG A 436 5.10 19.50 -14.99
CA ARG A 436 5.58 19.62 -16.36
C ARG A 436 5.32 21.04 -16.88
N ASN A 437 6.36 21.72 -17.33
CA ASN A 437 6.27 23.12 -17.77
C ASN A 437 5.63 24.06 -16.72
N GLY A 438 5.93 23.82 -15.43
CA GLY A 438 5.42 24.61 -14.31
C GLY A 438 3.97 24.32 -13.91
N ARG A 439 3.26 23.44 -14.61
CA ARG A 439 1.88 23.03 -14.28
C ARG A 439 1.90 21.64 -13.62
N ARG A 440 1.03 21.40 -12.64
CA ARG A 440 0.85 20.09 -12.05
C ARG A 440 0.37 19.11 -13.11
N PHE A 441 1.13 18.04 -13.30
CA PHE A 441 0.87 16.98 -14.26
C PHE A 441 0.34 15.73 -13.56
N HIS A 442 0.91 15.41 -12.39
CA HIS A 442 0.56 14.25 -11.59
C HIS A 442 0.64 14.58 -10.10
N LEU A 443 -0.13 13.88 -9.29
CA LEU A 443 -0.14 13.98 -7.83
C LEU A 443 -0.39 12.60 -7.23
N ALA A 444 0.61 12.04 -6.55
CA ALA A 444 0.40 10.95 -5.60
C ALA A 444 0.11 11.56 -4.23
N THR A 445 -0.87 11.02 -3.53
CA THR A 445 -1.25 11.52 -2.21
C THR A 445 -1.70 10.39 -1.30
N SER A 446 -1.29 10.45 -0.03
CA SER A 446 -1.94 9.79 1.09
C SER A 446 -2.59 10.89 1.92
N GLU A 447 -3.91 11.03 1.81
CA GLU A 447 -4.65 12.08 2.51
C GLU A 447 -4.72 11.81 4.01
N VAL A 448 -4.77 10.55 4.39
CA VAL A 448 -4.70 10.09 5.78
C VAL A 448 -3.58 9.05 5.88
N TYR A 449 -2.41 9.51 6.31
CA TYR A 449 -1.27 8.61 6.46
C TYR A 449 -1.41 7.75 7.71
N ASP A 450 -1.16 6.46 7.57
CA ASP A 450 -1.17 5.48 8.65
C ASP A 450 0.19 4.76 8.70
N PHE A 451 0.93 4.95 9.79
CA PHE A 451 2.24 4.34 10.00
C PHE A 451 2.18 2.80 9.99
N ASP A 452 1.11 2.23 10.52
CA ASP A 452 0.93 0.79 10.59
C ASP A 452 0.38 0.19 9.27
N GLN A 453 0.12 1.02 8.26
CA GLN A 453 -0.45 0.63 6.97
C GLN A 453 0.20 1.44 5.83
N GLN A 454 1.51 1.27 5.67
CA GLN A 454 2.30 2.04 4.69
C GLN A 454 2.37 1.38 3.32
N GLY A 455 1.39 0.58 2.93
CA GLY A 455 1.44 -0.17 1.66
C GLY A 455 1.85 0.70 0.49
N SER A 456 2.60 0.12 -0.44
CA SER A 456 2.86 0.74 -1.73
C SER A 456 1.54 0.98 -2.42
N PHE A 457 1.16 2.23 -2.54
CA PHE A 457 0.03 2.59 -3.38
C PHE A 457 0.52 2.50 -4.81
N ALA A 458 0.02 1.54 -5.56
CA ALA A 458 0.11 1.63 -7.00
C ALA A 458 -0.28 3.05 -7.37
N VAL A 459 0.41 3.64 -8.33
CA VAL A 459 0.06 4.97 -8.82
C VAL A 459 -1.45 5.03 -8.95
N GLN A 460 -2.09 5.88 -8.16
CA GLN A 460 -3.57 6.01 -8.11
C GLN A 460 -4.18 6.37 -9.47
N GLN A 461 -3.32 6.55 -10.46
CA GLN A 461 -3.60 6.82 -11.86
C GLN A 461 -2.74 5.87 -12.71
N GLN A 462 -3.04 5.77 -13.99
CA GLN A 462 -2.29 4.99 -14.98
C GLN A 462 -0.78 5.24 -14.88
N PRO A 463 0.09 4.26 -15.13
CA PRO A 463 1.51 4.49 -15.30
C PRO A 463 1.75 5.69 -16.21
N TYR A 464 2.66 6.56 -15.85
CA TYR A 464 2.93 7.78 -16.61
C TYR A 464 4.41 7.91 -16.98
N ASP A 465 4.67 8.62 -18.07
CA ASP A 465 6.03 8.92 -18.50
C ASP A 465 6.53 10.18 -17.81
N LEU A 466 7.62 10.05 -17.07
CA LEU A 466 8.40 11.18 -16.56
C LEU A 466 9.35 11.65 -17.66
N MET A 467 9.23 12.92 -18.03
CA MET A 467 9.99 13.54 -19.11
C MET A 467 11.22 14.30 -18.56
N PRO A 468 12.30 14.42 -19.34
CA PRO A 468 13.36 15.38 -19.03
C PRO A 468 12.78 16.78 -18.81
N GLY A 469 13.14 17.44 -17.71
CA GLY A 469 12.62 18.77 -17.35
C GLY A 469 11.41 18.74 -16.42
N ASP A 470 10.78 17.58 -16.17
CA ASP A 470 9.76 17.46 -15.13
C ASP A 470 10.38 17.65 -13.74
N SER A 471 9.66 18.27 -12.82
CA SER A 471 10.11 18.52 -11.46
C SER A 471 9.20 17.84 -10.46
N PHE A 472 9.76 17.44 -9.30
CA PHE A 472 9.00 16.90 -8.18
C PHE A 472 8.89 17.92 -7.05
N LYS A 473 7.79 17.83 -6.30
CA LYS A 473 7.63 18.45 -4.99
C LYS A 473 7.00 17.44 -4.05
N THR A 474 7.79 16.89 -3.14
CA THR A 474 7.35 15.98 -2.09
C THR A 474 7.07 16.77 -0.82
N THR A 475 5.90 16.60 -0.23
CA THR A 475 5.51 17.30 1.00
C THR A 475 4.99 16.32 2.03
N CYS A 476 5.60 16.34 3.20
CA CYS A 476 5.22 15.56 4.37
C CYS A 476 4.62 16.47 5.44
N TYR A 477 3.54 16.05 6.06
CA TYR A 477 2.84 16.78 7.10
C TYR A 477 2.89 15.98 8.39
N TYR A 478 3.32 16.61 9.48
CA TYR A 478 3.50 16.00 10.79
C TYR A 478 2.68 16.71 11.83
N ARG A 479 2.22 15.97 12.82
CA ARG A 479 1.59 16.50 14.02
C ARG A 479 2.43 16.13 15.23
N ASP A 480 2.90 17.16 15.95
CA ASP A 480 3.62 17.01 17.21
C ASP A 480 4.92 16.19 17.12
N GLY A 481 5.60 16.21 15.97
CA GLY A 481 6.85 15.51 15.74
C GLY A 481 8.01 16.02 16.59
N VAL A 482 9.04 15.19 16.77
CA VAL A 482 10.22 15.50 17.59
C VAL A 482 11.39 15.99 16.75
N ARG A 483 11.85 15.19 15.79
CA ARG A 483 12.94 15.46 14.86
C ARG A 483 13.02 14.40 13.78
N PHE A 484 13.81 14.64 12.74
CA PHE A 484 14.14 13.62 11.75
C PHE A 484 15.20 12.64 12.30
N GLY A 485 15.05 11.35 12.01
CA GLY A 485 15.91 10.28 12.46
C GLY A 485 15.46 8.91 11.96
N LEU A 486 16.19 7.87 12.36
CA LEU A 486 15.94 6.49 11.92
C LEU A 486 14.98 5.71 12.85
N SER A 487 14.78 6.17 14.09
CA SER A 487 13.86 5.53 15.03
C SER A 487 12.41 5.78 14.62
N SER A 488 11.51 4.84 14.89
CA SER A 488 10.06 5.00 14.68
C SER A 488 9.48 6.24 15.38
N GLN A 489 10.10 6.67 16.48
CA GLN A 489 9.72 7.87 17.24
C GLN A 489 10.32 9.18 16.68
N GLU A 490 11.23 9.08 15.73
CA GLU A 490 11.76 10.18 14.94
C GLU A 490 11.04 10.19 13.59
N GLU A 491 11.30 11.13 12.69
CA GLU A 491 10.55 11.24 11.46
C GLU A 491 11.40 11.06 10.21
N MET A 492 10.75 10.59 9.14
CA MET A 492 11.26 10.54 7.78
C MET A 492 10.30 11.22 6.81
N CYS A 493 10.82 11.59 5.64
CA CYS A 493 10.03 12.08 4.51
C CYS A 493 10.67 11.59 3.22
N ILE A 494 10.15 10.49 2.68
CA ILE A 494 10.74 9.86 1.50
C ILE A 494 9.62 9.37 0.58
N ALA A 495 9.67 9.75 -0.71
CA ALA A 495 8.91 9.10 -1.75
C ALA A 495 9.82 8.13 -2.50
N PHE A 496 9.45 6.84 -2.52
CA PHE A 496 10.09 5.82 -3.33
C PHE A 496 9.29 5.64 -4.62
N VAL A 497 9.94 5.84 -5.75
CA VAL A 497 9.29 5.83 -7.06
C VAL A 497 9.90 4.72 -7.89
N LEU A 498 9.14 3.64 -8.12
CA LEU A 498 9.52 2.53 -8.99
C LEU A 498 9.32 2.93 -10.46
N TYR A 499 10.35 2.80 -11.27
CA TYR A 499 10.32 3.22 -12.67
C TYR A 499 11.17 2.35 -13.58
N TYR A 500 10.99 2.46 -14.88
CA TYR A 500 11.86 1.85 -15.91
C TYR A 500 11.97 2.74 -17.17
N PRO A 501 13.06 2.62 -17.96
CA PRO A 501 14.28 1.86 -17.67
C PRO A 501 15.12 2.51 -16.56
N GLU A 502 15.83 1.66 -15.79
CA GLU A 502 16.74 2.07 -14.71
C GLU A 502 17.72 3.16 -15.16
N LYS A 503 17.94 4.14 -14.30
CA LYS A 503 18.95 5.20 -14.44
C LYS A 503 19.84 5.22 -13.21
N THR A 504 21.10 5.47 -13.41
CA THR A 504 22.09 5.69 -12.36
C THR A 504 22.65 7.10 -12.47
N ILE A 505 23.17 7.59 -11.37
CA ILE A 505 23.89 8.86 -11.31
C ILE A 505 25.33 8.63 -10.86
N SER A 506 26.27 9.39 -11.42
CA SER A 506 27.67 9.30 -10.98
C SER A 506 27.81 9.95 -9.62
N GLY A 507 28.22 9.19 -8.59
CA GLY A 507 28.34 9.62 -7.22
C GLY A 507 29.51 8.99 -6.48
N PHE A 508 30.24 9.78 -5.69
CA PHE A 508 31.32 9.30 -4.81
C PHE A 508 32.36 8.41 -5.49
N GLY A 509 32.52 8.55 -6.81
CA GLY A 509 33.44 7.73 -7.63
C GLY A 509 32.83 6.46 -8.22
N ASN A 510 31.58 6.19 -7.95
CA ASN A 510 30.82 5.06 -8.46
C ASN A 510 29.52 5.51 -9.17
N GLU A 511 28.85 4.59 -9.84
CA GLU A 511 27.47 4.77 -10.22
C GLU A 511 26.57 4.36 -9.05
N ILE A 512 25.67 5.25 -8.64
CA ILE A 512 24.73 5.03 -7.55
C ILE A 512 23.29 5.09 -8.07
N PRO A 513 22.31 4.51 -7.36
CA PRO A 513 20.89 4.64 -7.69
C PRO A 513 20.47 6.10 -7.84
N TRP A 514 19.53 6.35 -8.74
CA TRP A 514 19.03 7.72 -8.91
C TRP A 514 18.29 8.18 -7.66
N MET A 515 18.74 9.31 -7.10
CA MET A 515 18.10 9.96 -5.97
C MET A 515 18.05 11.46 -6.18
N CYS A 516 17.01 12.08 -5.66
CA CYS A 516 16.86 13.52 -5.54
C CYS A 516 16.71 13.87 -4.05
N ALA A 517 17.85 13.81 -3.34
CA ALA A 517 17.89 13.81 -1.90
C ALA A 517 18.30 15.17 -1.34
N TYR A 518 17.63 15.58 -0.27
CA TYR A 518 18.08 16.72 0.53
C TYR A 518 19.44 16.45 1.15
N THR A 519 20.35 17.41 0.98
CA THR A 519 21.70 17.33 1.56
C THR A 519 22.03 18.61 2.32
N LYS A 520 22.70 18.46 3.47
CA LYS A 520 23.12 19.57 4.32
C LYS A 520 24.63 19.78 4.23
N GLY A 521 25.04 21.02 4.04
CA GLY A 521 26.45 21.40 4.13
C GLY A 521 27.27 21.07 2.88
N ASN A 522 28.47 20.49 3.06
CA ASN A 522 29.39 20.19 1.96
C ASN A 522 29.15 18.84 1.27
N ILE A 523 28.13 18.09 1.69
CA ILE A 523 27.74 16.87 0.99
C ILE A 523 26.92 17.33 -0.19
N GLN A 524 27.55 17.38 -1.36
CA GLN A 524 26.86 17.57 -2.62
C GLN A 524 26.74 16.18 -3.24
N LEU A 525 25.52 15.76 -3.54
CA LEU A 525 25.34 14.69 -4.49
C LEU A 525 26.03 15.14 -5.79
N PRO A 526 26.72 14.25 -6.49
CA PRO A 526 27.60 14.60 -7.61
C PRO A 526 26.89 15.23 -8.79
N THR A 527 25.59 15.10 -8.88
CA THR A 527 24.74 15.79 -9.84
C THR A 527 24.13 17.04 -9.21
N ARG A 528 23.64 17.97 -10.04
CA ARG A 528 22.96 19.19 -9.58
C ARG A 528 21.61 18.92 -8.92
N CYS A 529 21.33 17.66 -8.59
CA CYS A 529 20.09 17.18 -7.96
C CYS A 529 20.11 17.38 -6.44
N ALA A 530 20.53 18.54 -5.98
CA ALA A 530 20.31 18.95 -4.59
C ALA A 530 18.89 19.50 -4.45
N GLU A 531 18.15 18.94 -3.51
CA GLU A 531 16.81 19.39 -3.22
C GLU A 531 16.78 20.67 -2.39
N GLU A 532 15.85 21.55 -2.71
CA GLU A 532 15.50 22.67 -1.85
C GLU A 532 14.53 22.21 -0.76
N LEU A 533 14.79 22.59 0.48
CA LEU A 533 13.93 22.33 1.63
C LEU A 533 13.17 23.60 2.03
N VAL A 534 11.86 23.49 2.12
CA VAL A 534 10.99 24.53 2.69
C VAL A 534 10.17 23.94 3.83
N SER A 535 10.20 24.55 5.01
CA SER A 535 9.35 24.17 6.15
C SER A 535 8.38 25.31 6.49
N ALA A 536 7.19 24.94 6.96
CA ALA A 536 6.16 25.88 7.39
C ALA A 536 5.31 25.31 8.51
N ASP A 537 5.06 26.14 9.55
CA ASP A 537 4.00 25.84 10.52
C ASP A 537 2.65 26.11 9.86
N ILE A 538 1.73 25.16 9.99
CA ILE A 538 0.42 25.23 9.35
C ILE A 538 -0.63 25.41 10.45
N PRO A 539 -1.50 26.44 10.36
CA PRO A 539 -2.60 26.57 11.30
C PRO A 539 -3.48 25.33 11.30
N ASP A 540 -3.74 24.77 12.46
CA ASP A 540 -4.54 23.55 12.63
C ASP A 540 -5.96 23.68 12.05
N GLU A 541 -6.47 24.90 12.01
CA GLU A 541 -7.78 25.25 11.46
C GLU A 541 -7.89 25.10 9.95
N THR A 542 -6.77 25.01 9.21
CA THR A 542 -6.80 24.86 7.75
C THR A 542 -7.21 23.45 7.31
N GLY A 543 -7.30 22.49 8.26
CA GLY A 543 -7.68 21.11 7.97
C GLY A 543 -6.74 20.38 7.01
N ILE A 544 -5.51 20.84 6.83
CA ILE A 544 -4.49 20.14 6.06
C ILE A 544 -4.23 18.77 6.72
N GLY A 545 -4.24 17.72 5.92
CA GLY A 545 -4.26 16.35 6.41
C GLY A 545 -5.65 15.80 6.76
N ARG A 546 -6.71 16.59 6.50
CA ARG A 546 -8.11 16.22 6.74
C ARG A 546 -9.00 16.64 5.59
N THR A 547 -8.63 16.34 4.35
CA THR A 547 -9.55 16.51 3.22
C THR A 547 -10.66 15.48 3.35
N PHE A 548 -10.31 14.27 3.76
CA PHE A 548 -11.22 13.23 4.20
C PHE A 548 -11.87 13.64 5.55
N GLY A 549 -13.16 13.41 5.68
CA GLY A 549 -13.94 13.78 6.85
C GLY A 549 -14.37 15.24 6.93
N ARG A 550 -14.15 16.04 5.88
CA ARG A 550 -14.77 17.38 5.77
C ARG A 550 -16.23 17.26 5.38
N PRO A 551 -17.11 18.05 5.98
CA PRO A 551 -18.48 18.14 5.52
C PRO A 551 -18.55 18.43 4.02
N PRO A 552 -19.48 17.83 3.29
CA PRO A 552 -19.65 18.10 1.87
C PRO A 552 -19.99 19.58 1.67
N SER A 553 -19.40 20.17 0.63
CA SER A 553 -19.61 21.59 0.30
C SER A 553 -20.96 21.88 -0.38
N GLY A 554 -21.81 20.87 -0.55
CA GLY A 554 -23.04 20.94 -1.32
C GLY A 554 -24.19 20.11 -0.73
N GLN A 555 -25.18 19.84 -1.55
CA GLN A 555 -26.24 18.89 -1.21
C GLN A 555 -25.74 17.46 -1.41
N CYS A 556 -26.10 16.56 -0.51
CA CYS A 556 -25.77 15.15 -0.59
C CYS A 556 -26.13 14.53 -1.95
N GLY A 557 -25.23 13.73 -2.52
CA GLY A 557 -25.46 13.06 -3.81
C GLY A 557 -25.47 13.96 -5.05
N VAL A 558 -25.05 15.22 -4.94
CA VAL A 558 -24.99 16.15 -6.07
C VAL A 558 -23.56 16.26 -6.59
N PRO A 559 -23.30 15.94 -7.87
CA PRO A 559 -21.99 16.13 -8.47
C PRO A 559 -21.52 17.59 -8.32
N PRO A 560 -20.23 17.81 -8.03
CA PRO A 560 -19.70 19.16 -8.03
C PRO A 560 -19.90 19.79 -9.43
N PRO A 561 -20.12 21.11 -9.53
CA PRO A 561 -20.22 21.77 -10.82
C PRO A 561 -18.93 21.48 -11.61
N PRO A 562 -19.02 21.25 -12.93
CA PRO A 562 -17.86 21.03 -13.76
C PRO A 562 -16.84 22.14 -13.53
N ALA A 563 -15.57 21.77 -13.37
CA ALA A 563 -14.51 22.74 -13.24
C ALA A 563 -14.63 23.76 -14.39
N PRO A 564 -14.50 25.08 -14.12
CA PRO A 564 -14.54 26.06 -15.19
C PRO A 564 -13.48 25.67 -16.23
N PRO A 565 -13.80 25.79 -17.53
CA PRO A 565 -12.84 25.44 -18.57
C PRO A 565 -11.54 26.20 -18.27
N GLU A 566 -10.42 25.47 -18.28
CA GLU A 566 -9.10 26.07 -18.12
C GLU A 566 -9.02 27.21 -19.17
N VAL A 567 -8.98 28.43 -18.70
CA VAL A 567 -8.77 29.56 -19.58
C VAL A 567 -7.34 29.44 -20.08
N ASP A 568 -7.20 29.18 -21.35
CA ASP A 568 -5.90 29.20 -22.03
C ASP A 568 -5.40 30.67 -21.97
N ASP A 569 -4.64 30.99 -20.93
CA ASP A 569 -3.96 32.29 -20.77
C ASP A 569 -2.76 32.32 -21.72
N GLY A 570 -3.05 32.25 -23.01
CA GLY A 570 -2.15 32.71 -24.06
C GLY A 570 -1.91 34.20 -23.86
N GLU A 571 -0.69 34.53 -23.44
CA GLU A 571 -0.12 35.86 -23.39
C GLU A 571 -0.89 36.92 -22.57
N LEU A 572 -0.53 37.05 -21.30
CA LEU A 572 -0.30 38.39 -20.70
C LEU A 572 0.36 38.22 -19.33
N GLY A 573 1.64 38.57 -19.29
CA GLY A 573 2.35 38.72 -18.03
C GLY A 573 1.74 39.83 -17.19
N VAL A 574 1.03 39.44 -16.15
CA VAL A 574 0.80 40.28 -14.96
C VAL A 574 0.80 39.33 -13.75
N HIS A 575 1.86 39.36 -13.00
CA HIS A 575 1.87 38.89 -11.63
C HIS A 575 0.78 39.59 -10.83
N LEU A 576 -0.25 38.91 -10.41
CA LEU A 576 -1.13 39.38 -9.36
C LEU A 576 -1.64 38.19 -8.54
N GLU A 577 -1.26 38.22 -7.27
CA GLU A 577 -1.87 37.62 -6.09
C GLU A 577 -3.33 37.14 -6.26
N PHE A 578 -3.53 35.95 -6.83
CA PHE A 578 -4.85 35.32 -6.87
C PHE A 578 -4.90 33.96 -6.12
N GLU A 579 -3.79 33.51 -5.57
CA GLU A 579 -3.78 32.24 -4.80
C GLU A 579 -4.42 32.30 -3.41
N ARG A 580 -4.86 33.49 -2.94
CA ARG A 580 -5.52 33.64 -1.63
C ARG A 580 -7.05 33.72 -1.65
N ALA A 581 -7.68 33.80 -2.80
CA ALA A 581 -9.12 34.05 -2.88
C ALA A 581 -9.98 32.84 -3.26
N VAL A 582 -9.41 31.76 -3.78
CA VAL A 582 -10.16 30.55 -4.19
C VAL A 582 -10.28 29.52 -3.08
N PHE A 583 -9.48 29.63 -2.02
CA PHE A 583 -9.55 28.72 -0.85
C PHE A 583 -10.42 29.22 0.30
N LEU A 584 -11.12 30.35 0.15
CA LEU A 584 -12.01 30.89 1.21
C LEU A 584 -13.50 30.93 0.80
N SER A 585 -13.87 30.26 -0.29
CA SER A 585 -15.28 30.14 -0.66
C SER A 585 -15.50 28.87 -1.49
N ILE A 586 -15.36 27.72 -0.89
CA ILE A 586 -16.13 26.48 -1.12
C ILE A 586 -15.86 25.57 0.07
#